data_4f8ff5f2c826edd61b8d645c092a9be2
#
_entry.id   4f8ff5f2c826edd61b8d645c092a9be2
#
_cell.length_a   1.000
_cell.length_b   1.000
_cell.length_c   1.000
_cell.angle_alpha   90.00
_cell.angle_beta   90.00
_cell.angle_gamma   90.00
#
_symmetry.space_group_name_H-M   'P 1'
#
loop_
_entity.id
_entity.type
_entity.pdbx_description
1 polymer ?
#
loop_
_entity_poly.entity_id
_entity_poly.type
_entity_poly.pdbx_seq_one_letter_code
_entity_poly.pdbx_strand_id
1 'polypeptide(L)'
;MITIRHSRPDEGERAIQIWRRAVDATHDFLSREDRQAIDAMVCDFLPQVPLWFAVDANDEPLAFMFIDGGHMEALFVDPAHRGTGMGALLIRHGLSLHPTMTTDVNEQNAQAVDFYEKMGFRRTGRSALDGQGRPYPIIHLEYAGA
;
A
#
# COMPACT_ATOMS: atom_id res chain seq x y z
N MET A 1 -5.44 -4.60 -20.31
CA MET A 1 -5.54 -3.17 -19.96
C MET A 1 -5.87 -3.02 -18.50
N ILE A 2 -5.21 -2.13 -17.80
CA ILE A 2 -5.45 -1.88 -16.37
C ILE A 2 -6.26 -0.60 -16.22
N THR A 3 -7.33 -0.67 -15.43
CA THR A 3 -8.20 0.47 -15.13
C THR A 3 -8.17 0.75 -13.63
N ILE A 4 -8.24 2.02 -13.26
CA ILE A 4 -8.34 2.43 -11.85
C ILE A 4 -9.80 2.79 -11.57
N ARG A 5 -10.36 2.22 -10.49
CA ARG A 5 -11.71 2.52 -10.03
C ARG A 5 -11.84 2.40 -8.52
N HIS A 6 -12.91 2.93 -7.98
CA HIS A 6 -13.23 2.73 -6.57
C HIS A 6 -13.61 1.27 -6.28
N SER A 7 -13.33 0.84 -5.05
CA SER A 7 -13.82 -0.45 -4.54
C SER A 7 -15.35 -0.43 -4.41
N ARG A 8 -15.94 -1.63 -4.47
CA ARG A 8 -17.36 -1.84 -4.24
C ARG A 8 -17.58 -2.46 -2.86
N PRO A 9 -18.78 -2.32 -2.26
CA PRO A 9 -19.02 -2.80 -0.89
C PRO A 9 -18.77 -4.30 -0.68
N ASP A 10 -18.90 -5.11 -1.73
CA ASP A 10 -18.72 -6.57 -1.67
C ASP A 10 -17.29 -7.03 -1.96
N GLU A 11 -16.34 -6.10 -2.12
CA GLU A 11 -14.96 -6.43 -2.52
C GLU A 11 -13.95 -6.39 -1.37
N GLY A 12 -14.39 -6.23 -0.13
CA GLY A 12 -13.49 -6.18 1.03
C GLY A 12 -12.64 -7.44 1.18
N GLU A 13 -13.22 -8.61 0.92
CA GLU A 13 -12.51 -9.88 1.01
C GLU A 13 -11.38 -9.99 -0.02
N ARG A 14 -11.60 -9.50 -1.24
CA ARG A 14 -10.57 -9.50 -2.27
C ARG A 14 -9.40 -8.57 -1.88
N ALA A 15 -9.70 -7.42 -1.29
CA ALA A 15 -8.68 -6.51 -0.78
C ALA A 15 -7.83 -7.19 0.31
N ILE A 16 -8.47 -7.90 1.23
CA ILE A 16 -7.78 -8.67 2.27
C ILE A 16 -6.86 -9.73 1.66
N GLN A 17 -7.32 -10.45 0.64
CA GLN A 17 -6.49 -11.45 -0.06
C GLN A 17 -5.25 -10.81 -0.67
N ILE A 18 -5.41 -9.69 -1.36
CA ILE A 18 -4.28 -8.95 -1.96
C ILE A 18 -3.28 -8.56 -0.87
N TRP A 19 -3.77 -8.01 0.24
CA TRP A 19 -2.92 -7.61 1.36
C TRP A 19 -2.14 -8.81 1.92
N ARG A 20 -2.82 -9.92 2.20
CA ARG A 20 -2.17 -11.12 2.76
C ARG A 20 -1.07 -11.64 1.85
N ARG A 21 -1.38 -11.79 0.57
CA ARG A 21 -0.40 -12.28 -0.40
C ARG A 21 0.79 -11.34 -0.54
N ALA A 22 0.54 -10.04 -0.60
CA ALA A 22 1.60 -9.05 -0.73
C ALA A 22 2.50 -9.00 0.51
N VAL A 23 1.92 -9.00 1.70
CA VAL A 23 2.66 -8.96 2.95
C VAL A 23 3.48 -10.25 3.14
N ASP A 24 2.91 -11.40 2.88
CA ASP A 24 3.61 -12.68 3.01
C ASP A 24 4.78 -12.79 2.02
N ALA A 25 4.73 -12.08 0.90
CA ALA A 25 5.80 -12.06 -0.08
C ALA A 25 6.93 -11.06 0.23
N THR A 26 6.66 -10.02 1.05
CA THR A 26 7.58 -8.88 1.21
C THR A 26 7.93 -8.55 2.66
N HIS A 27 7.12 -8.96 3.64
CA HIS A 27 7.28 -8.57 5.04
C HIS A 27 7.71 -9.76 5.89
N ASP A 28 8.78 -10.44 5.47
CA ASP A 28 9.34 -11.61 6.17
C ASP A 28 10.00 -11.24 7.51
N PHE A 29 10.19 -9.94 7.78
CA PHE A 29 10.72 -9.44 9.03
C PHE A 29 9.70 -9.42 10.18
N LEU A 30 8.40 -9.61 9.88
CA LEU A 30 7.35 -9.63 10.90
C LEU A 30 7.41 -10.92 11.71
N SER A 31 7.29 -10.82 13.04
CA SER A 31 7.07 -11.99 13.86
C SER A 31 5.72 -12.62 13.53
N ARG A 32 5.57 -13.91 13.81
CA ARG A 32 4.32 -14.62 13.59
C ARG A 32 3.17 -14.00 14.37
N GLU A 33 3.42 -13.63 15.63
CA GLU A 33 2.42 -13.00 16.49
C GLU A 33 1.98 -11.64 15.94
N ASP A 34 2.93 -10.81 15.52
CA ASP A 34 2.64 -9.50 14.96
C ASP A 34 1.91 -9.62 13.64
N ARG A 35 2.32 -10.58 12.79
CA ARG A 35 1.63 -10.85 11.51
C ARG A 35 0.16 -11.20 11.74
N GLN A 36 -0.14 -12.04 12.75
CA GLN A 36 -1.51 -12.42 13.09
C GLN A 36 -2.30 -11.24 13.66
N ALA A 37 -1.70 -10.44 14.52
CA ALA A 37 -2.36 -9.28 15.11
C ALA A 37 -2.68 -8.22 14.06
N ILE A 38 -1.77 -7.97 13.13
CA ILE A 38 -1.98 -7.02 12.03
C ILE A 38 -3.05 -7.55 11.09
N ASP A 39 -3.06 -8.84 10.79
CA ASP A 39 -4.10 -9.48 9.96
C ASP A 39 -5.50 -9.23 10.53
N ALA A 40 -5.66 -9.42 11.84
CA ALA A 40 -6.95 -9.18 12.50
C ALA A 40 -7.41 -7.73 12.35
N MET A 41 -6.49 -6.77 12.51
CA MET A 41 -6.78 -5.36 12.31
C MET A 41 -7.19 -5.05 10.87
N VAL A 42 -6.46 -5.61 9.90
CA VAL A 42 -6.71 -5.40 8.48
C VAL A 42 -8.05 -6.00 8.05
N CYS A 43 -8.38 -7.19 8.54
CA CYS A 43 -9.68 -7.84 8.27
C CYS A 43 -10.86 -7.01 8.77
N ASP A 44 -10.68 -6.31 9.89
CA ASP A 44 -11.71 -5.42 10.43
C ASP A 44 -11.78 -4.09 9.69
N PHE A 45 -10.64 -3.57 9.26
CA PHE A 45 -10.50 -2.22 8.69
C PHE A 45 -10.82 -2.14 7.20
N LEU A 46 -10.20 -2.99 6.37
CA LEU A 46 -10.26 -2.85 4.91
C LEU A 46 -11.68 -2.88 4.34
N PRO A 47 -12.61 -3.73 4.82
CA PRO A 47 -13.96 -3.73 4.28
C PRO A 47 -14.78 -2.46 4.56
N GLN A 48 -14.30 -1.62 5.48
CA GLN A 48 -15.04 -0.44 5.94
C GLN A 48 -14.60 0.86 5.29
N VAL A 49 -13.52 0.86 4.48
CA VAL A 49 -12.96 2.09 3.92
C VAL A 49 -13.02 2.06 2.39
N PRO A 50 -13.16 3.23 1.75
CA PRO A 50 -13.11 3.30 0.29
C PRO A 50 -11.67 3.10 -0.19
N LEU A 51 -11.51 2.20 -1.15
CA LEU A 51 -10.22 1.89 -1.75
C LEU A 51 -10.22 2.27 -3.23
N TRP A 52 -9.02 2.53 -3.77
CA TRP A 52 -8.81 2.58 -5.21
C TRP A 52 -8.24 1.23 -5.64
N PHE A 53 -8.90 0.58 -6.61
CA PHE A 53 -8.42 -0.67 -7.19
C PHE A 53 -7.79 -0.44 -8.56
N ALA A 54 -6.72 -1.17 -8.84
CA ALA A 54 -6.27 -1.42 -10.20
C ALA A 54 -6.86 -2.75 -10.65
N VAL A 55 -7.67 -2.74 -11.70
CA VAL A 55 -8.39 -3.92 -12.17
C VAL A 55 -7.96 -4.28 -13.59
N ASP A 56 -8.03 -5.58 -13.91
CA ASP A 56 -7.71 -6.07 -15.25
C ASP A 56 -8.92 -5.94 -16.22
N ALA A 57 -8.78 -6.48 -17.43
CA ALA A 57 -9.83 -6.43 -18.44
C ALA A 57 -11.11 -7.17 -18.03
N ASN A 58 -11.02 -8.08 -17.05
CA ASN A 58 -12.16 -8.82 -16.50
C ASN A 58 -12.73 -8.16 -15.23
N ASP A 59 -12.32 -6.92 -14.95
CA ASP A 59 -12.76 -6.18 -13.76
C ASP A 59 -12.29 -6.82 -12.44
N GLU A 60 -11.25 -7.66 -12.49
CA GLU A 60 -10.69 -8.31 -11.30
C GLU A 60 -9.67 -7.39 -10.62
N PRO A 61 -9.85 -7.07 -9.32
CA PRO A 61 -8.87 -6.30 -8.58
C PRO A 61 -7.55 -7.05 -8.41
N LEU A 62 -6.45 -6.39 -8.78
CA LEU A 62 -5.08 -6.93 -8.71
C LEU A 62 -4.18 -6.13 -7.76
N ALA A 63 -4.58 -4.91 -7.42
CA ALA A 63 -3.85 -4.03 -6.52
C ALA A 63 -4.82 -3.04 -5.90
N PHE A 64 -4.44 -2.49 -4.74
CA PHE A 64 -5.26 -1.43 -4.14
C PHE A 64 -4.42 -0.37 -3.45
N MET A 65 -5.05 0.80 -3.27
CA MET A 65 -4.48 1.94 -2.57
C MET A 65 -5.54 2.55 -1.67
N PHE A 66 -5.15 2.92 -0.45
CA PHE A 66 -5.99 3.70 0.45
C PHE A 66 -5.32 5.05 0.71
N ILE A 67 -6.02 6.13 0.42
CA ILE A 67 -5.57 7.50 0.69
C ILE A 67 -6.56 8.15 1.65
N ASP A 68 -6.03 8.79 2.69
CA ASP A 68 -6.81 9.55 3.66
C ASP A 68 -6.19 10.94 3.80
N GLY A 69 -6.91 11.97 3.33
CA GLY A 69 -6.47 13.35 3.45
C GLY A 69 -5.13 13.66 2.79
N GLY A 70 -4.80 13.00 1.69
CA GLY A 70 -3.52 13.20 0.98
C GLY A 70 -2.39 12.33 1.49
N HIS A 71 -2.61 11.55 2.54
CA HIS A 71 -1.65 10.55 3.01
C HIS A 71 -2.04 9.18 2.48
N MET A 72 -1.12 8.53 1.76
CA MET A 72 -1.33 7.17 1.28
C MET A 72 -1.03 6.20 2.41
N GLU A 73 -2.10 5.64 2.99
CA GLU A 73 -2.01 4.73 4.12
C GLU A 73 -1.63 3.31 3.72
N ALA A 74 -1.99 2.91 2.49
CA ALA A 74 -1.73 1.56 2.00
C ALA A 74 -1.58 1.54 0.49
N LEU A 75 -0.67 0.71 0.01
CA LEU A 75 -0.49 0.40 -1.40
C LEU A 75 0.02 -1.03 -1.50
N PHE A 76 -0.79 -1.93 -2.04
CA PHE A 76 -0.43 -3.34 -2.16
C PHE A 76 -0.80 -3.87 -3.53
N VAL A 77 0.12 -4.66 -4.11
CA VAL A 77 -0.04 -5.31 -5.41
C VAL A 77 0.01 -6.82 -5.19
N ASP A 78 -0.92 -7.55 -5.81
CA ASP A 78 -0.88 -9.02 -5.78
C ASP A 78 0.49 -9.47 -6.35
N PRO A 79 1.26 -10.29 -5.61
CA PRO A 79 2.61 -10.70 -6.04
C PRO A 79 2.65 -11.35 -7.43
N ALA A 80 1.57 -12.00 -7.86
CA ALA A 80 1.48 -12.59 -9.19
C ALA A 80 1.54 -11.54 -10.31
N HIS A 81 1.31 -10.27 -9.98
CA HIS A 81 1.25 -9.16 -10.95
C HIS A 81 2.28 -8.08 -10.68
N ARG A 82 3.33 -8.39 -9.92
CA ARG A 82 4.45 -7.46 -9.69
C ARG A 82 5.18 -7.16 -11.01
N GLY A 83 5.76 -5.96 -11.07
CA GLY A 83 6.54 -5.54 -12.23
C GLY A 83 5.67 -5.17 -13.44
N THR A 84 4.36 -5.06 -13.27
CA THR A 84 3.43 -4.69 -14.34
C THR A 84 3.06 -3.21 -14.34
N GLY A 85 3.63 -2.43 -13.43
CA GLY A 85 3.39 -0.98 -13.34
C GLY A 85 2.12 -0.57 -12.60
N MET A 86 1.42 -1.49 -11.96
CA MET A 86 0.16 -1.18 -11.26
C MET A 86 0.35 -0.26 -10.06
N GLY A 87 1.42 -0.47 -9.28
CA GLY A 87 1.75 0.42 -8.17
C GLY A 87 1.97 1.85 -8.63
N ALA A 88 2.74 2.01 -9.72
CA ALA A 88 2.99 3.33 -10.30
C ALA A 88 1.71 3.98 -10.84
N LEU A 89 0.81 3.21 -11.46
CA LEU A 89 -0.48 3.72 -11.94
C LEU A 89 -1.33 4.24 -10.78
N LEU A 90 -1.41 3.49 -9.68
CA LEU A 90 -2.17 3.91 -8.50
C LEU A 90 -1.56 5.18 -7.89
N ILE A 91 -0.24 5.25 -7.75
CA ILE A 91 0.42 6.45 -7.23
C ILE A 91 0.13 7.67 -8.12
N ARG A 92 0.25 7.53 -9.43
CA ARG A 92 -0.06 8.63 -10.36
C ARG A 92 -1.49 9.09 -10.23
N HIS A 93 -2.42 8.15 -10.06
CA HIS A 93 -3.83 8.48 -9.81
C HIS A 93 -3.96 9.27 -8.50
N GLY A 94 -3.33 8.81 -7.43
CA GLY A 94 -3.32 9.52 -6.15
C GLY A 94 -2.74 10.93 -6.26
N LEU A 95 -1.64 11.08 -6.99
CA LEU A 95 -1.00 12.38 -7.21
C LEU A 95 -1.87 13.34 -8.02
N SER A 96 -2.73 12.83 -8.90
CA SER A 96 -3.70 13.66 -9.63
C SER A 96 -4.74 14.28 -8.71
N LEU A 97 -5.01 13.63 -7.57
CA LEU A 97 -5.93 14.10 -6.54
C LEU A 97 -5.22 14.89 -5.44
N HIS A 98 -3.99 14.51 -5.12
CA HIS A 98 -3.20 15.06 -4.02
C HIS A 98 -1.75 15.26 -4.48
N PRO A 99 -1.43 16.42 -5.11
CA PRO A 99 -0.09 16.65 -5.69
C PRO A 99 1.08 16.59 -4.69
N THR A 100 0.80 16.78 -3.40
CA THR A 100 1.80 16.72 -2.33
C THR A 100 1.61 15.50 -1.44
N MET A 101 1.21 14.38 -2.04
CA MET A 101 0.94 13.13 -1.32
C MET A 101 2.12 12.71 -0.44
N THR A 102 1.80 12.26 0.77
CA THR A 102 2.76 11.66 1.70
C THR A 102 2.48 10.17 1.85
N THR A 103 3.46 9.43 2.34
CA THR A 103 3.27 8.02 2.69
C THR A 103 4.30 7.58 3.71
N ASP A 104 4.07 6.42 4.31
CA ASP A 104 4.99 5.77 5.22
C ASP A 104 5.33 4.39 4.67
N VAL A 105 6.57 3.95 4.91
CA VAL A 105 7.02 2.63 4.46
C VAL A 105 7.89 1.99 5.54
N ASN A 106 7.76 0.69 5.72
CA ASN A 106 8.63 -0.07 6.62
C ASN A 106 10.08 0.01 6.11
N GLU A 107 10.99 0.47 6.95
CA GLU A 107 12.41 0.58 6.60
C GLU A 107 12.99 -0.76 6.14
N GLN A 108 12.51 -1.85 6.73
CA GLN A 108 12.97 -3.20 6.43
C GLN A 108 12.49 -3.72 5.07
N ASN A 109 11.50 -3.05 4.47
CA ASN A 109 11.06 -3.32 3.11
C ASN A 109 11.85 -2.44 2.14
N ALA A 110 13.13 -2.78 1.96
CA ALA A 110 14.06 -1.98 1.15
C ALA A 110 13.61 -1.82 -0.31
N GLN A 111 12.95 -2.82 -0.86
CA GLN A 111 12.44 -2.79 -2.22
C GLN A 111 11.36 -1.73 -2.40
N ALA A 112 10.46 -1.60 -1.44
CA ALA A 112 9.42 -0.58 -1.46
C ALA A 112 10.02 0.82 -1.26
N VAL A 113 10.98 0.97 -0.35
CA VAL A 113 11.68 2.25 -0.16
C VAL A 113 12.30 2.72 -1.47
N ASP A 114 13.03 1.83 -2.16
CA ASP A 114 13.66 2.12 -3.44
C ASP A 114 12.62 2.50 -4.52
N PHE A 115 11.51 1.77 -4.56
CA PHE A 115 10.41 2.03 -5.48
C PHE A 115 9.85 3.45 -5.28
N TYR A 116 9.56 3.84 -4.05
CA TYR A 116 9.03 5.18 -3.77
C TYR A 116 10.03 6.28 -4.11
N GLU A 117 11.30 6.08 -3.80
CA GLU A 117 12.34 7.05 -4.13
C GLU A 117 12.45 7.24 -5.64
N LYS A 118 12.39 6.16 -6.42
CA LYS A 118 12.39 6.22 -7.89
C LYS A 118 11.15 6.88 -8.46
N MET A 119 10.02 6.78 -7.77
CA MET A 119 8.78 7.46 -8.17
C MET A 119 8.82 8.97 -7.94
N GLY A 120 9.77 9.47 -7.16
CA GLY A 120 9.92 10.90 -6.87
C GLY A 120 9.59 11.29 -5.43
N PHE A 121 9.47 10.32 -4.53
CA PHE A 121 9.32 10.59 -3.10
C PHE A 121 10.69 10.79 -2.46
N ARG A 122 10.74 11.66 -1.46
CA ARG A 122 11.94 11.87 -0.65
C ARG A 122 11.64 11.66 0.82
N ARG A 123 12.67 11.29 1.58
CA ARG A 123 12.56 11.08 3.02
C ARG A 123 12.39 12.41 3.74
N THR A 124 11.40 12.45 4.63
CA THR A 124 11.16 13.60 5.51
C THR A 124 11.39 13.29 6.98
N GLY A 125 11.45 12.01 7.34
CA GLY A 125 11.69 11.60 8.71
C GLY A 125 11.71 10.10 8.87
N ARG A 126 11.88 9.66 10.12
CA ARG A 126 11.92 8.26 10.50
C ARG A 126 11.36 8.09 11.91
N SER A 127 10.58 7.04 12.11
CA SER A 127 10.13 6.62 13.43
C SER A 127 10.72 5.26 13.74
N ALA A 128 11.20 5.06 14.97
CA ALA A 128 11.81 3.79 15.40
C ALA A 128 10.77 2.68 15.56
N LEU A 129 9.51 3.06 15.78
CA LEU A 129 8.39 2.14 15.98
C LEU A 129 7.31 2.43 14.94
N ASP A 130 6.49 1.41 14.64
CA ASP A 130 5.34 1.60 13.78
C ASP A 130 4.19 2.32 14.51
N GLY A 131 3.06 2.55 13.82
CA GLY A 131 1.92 3.26 14.38
C GLY A 131 1.25 2.57 15.57
N GLN A 132 1.56 1.30 15.82
CA GLN A 132 1.05 0.52 16.93
C GLN A 132 2.09 0.32 18.03
N GLY A 133 3.25 0.97 17.93
CA GLY A 133 4.32 0.86 18.91
C GLY A 133 5.18 -0.41 18.80
N ARG A 134 5.06 -1.14 17.69
CA ARG A 134 5.88 -2.33 17.45
C ARG A 134 7.27 -1.95 16.92
N PRO A 135 8.29 -2.77 17.12
CA PRO A 135 9.68 -2.45 16.74
C PRO A 135 9.95 -2.65 15.24
N TYR A 136 9.12 -2.03 14.41
CA TYR A 136 9.27 -2.01 12.95
C TYR A 136 9.44 -0.57 12.51
N PRO A 137 10.68 -0.12 12.25
CA PRO A 137 10.93 1.27 11.89
C PRO A 137 10.21 1.70 10.62
N ILE A 138 9.75 2.94 10.64
CA ILE A 138 9.01 3.55 9.53
C ILE A 138 9.82 4.71 8.95
N ILE A 139 9.92 4.76 7.63
CA ILE A 139 10.45 5.91 6.90
C ILE A 139 9.25 6.74 6.42
N HIS A 140 9.29 8.03 6.72
CA HIS A 140 8.28 8.99 6.26
C HIS A 140 8.72 9.61 4.96
N LEU A 141 7.83 9.64 3.98
CA LEU A 141 8.11 10.11 2.62
C LEU A 141 7.10 11.16 2.18
N GLU A 142 7.56 12.09 1.34
CA GLU A 142 6.72 13.09 0.69
C GLU A 142 7.09 13.16 -0.78
N TYR A 143 6.08 13.27 -1.64
CA TYR A 143 6.33 13.42 -3.06
C TYR A 143 6.98 14.77 -3.37
N ALA A 144 8.14 14.74 -4.01
CA ALA A 144 8.92 15.94 -4.34
C ALA A 144 9.00 16.19 -5.86
N GLY A 145 8.51 15.25 -6.65
CA GLY A 145 8.63 15.27 -8.10
C GLY A 145 9.74 14.36 -8.60
N ALA A 146 9.56 13.85 -9.78
CA ALA A 146 10.53 12.95 -10.40
C ALA A 146 11.74 13.70 -10.95
#